data_2482bdb74e6f57a11f71b116d6e1f711
#
_entry.id   2482bdb74e6f57a11f71b116d6e1f711
#
_cell.length_a   1.000
_cell.length_b   1.000
_cell.length_c   1.000
_cell.angle_alpha   90.00
_cell.angle_beta   90.00
_cell.angle_gamma   90.00
#
_symmetry.space_group_name_H-M   'P 1'
#
loop_
_entity.id
_entity.type
_entity.pdbx_description
1 polymer ?
#
loop_
_entity_poly.entity_id
_entity_poly.type
_entity_poly.pdbx_seq_one_letter_code
_entity_poly.pdbx_strand_id
1 'polypeptide(L)'
;MIHSEPDQPRSNHPKSTKRHHVEAKAFIEKTVTENPVVLFMKGTAQFPQCGFSGRAVQLLKSCGVRNLVTVNVLEDDEVRQAIKDYSNWPTVPQLYIQGEFVGGSDIMYEMFESGELQKLVPAQAQAS
;
A
#
# COMPACT_ATOMS: atom_id res chain seq x y z
N MET A 1 -32.45 17.48 18.86
CA MET A 1 -32.11 17.17 18.56
C MET A 1 -31.36 16.65 18.25
N ILE A 2 -31.52 16.70 18.53
CA ILE A 2 -30.91 16.20 18.10
C ILE A 2 -30.12 15.70 17.70
N HIS A 3 -30.41 15.57 17.67
CA HIS A 3 -29.71 14.88 16.94
C HIS A 3 -28.88 14.62 16.64
N SER A 4 -29.06 14.70 16.81
CA SER A 4 -28.33 14.29 16.29
C SER A 4 -27.51 13.77 16.19
N GLU A 5 -27.66 13.57 16.31
CA GLU A 5 -27.01 13.03 15.92
C GLU A 5 -26.21 12.60 15.70
N PRO A 6 -26.42 12.75 15.74
CA PRO A 6 -25.80 12.10 15.29
C PRO A 6 -25.09 11.70 15.04
N ASP A 7 -25.16 11.92 14.87
CA ASP A 7 -24.61 11.30 14.51
C ASP A 7 -23.63 10.77 14.60
N GLN A 8 -23.45 10.70 14.91
CA GLN A 8 -22.85 10.16 14.97
C GLN A 8 -22.04 9.53 14.85
N PRO A 9 -21.92 9.52 14.78
CA PRO A 9 -21.26 8.78 14.58
C PRO A 9 -20.67 7.90 14.64
N ARG A 10 -20.83 7.73 14.88
CA ARG A 10 -20.45 6.84 14.90
C ARG A 10 -20.03 5.84 14.53
N SER A 11 -20.10 5.76 14.56
CA SER A 11 -19.78 4.81 14.19
C SER A 11 -19.52 3.90 13.67
N ASN A 12 -19.78 3.81 13.59
CA ASN A 12 -19.53 2.97 13.03
C ASN A 12 -19.58 1.95 12.55
N HIS A 13 -20.27 1.86 12.38
CA HIS A 13 -20.40 0.97 11.91
C HIS A 13 -20.78 0.60 11.00
N PRO A 14 -21.10 0.50 10.84
CA PRO A 14 -21.21 0.13 9.67
C PRO A 14 -21.46 0.49 8.66
N LYS A 15 -21.65 1.08 8.70
CA LYS A 15 -21.68 1.28 7.72
C LYS A 15 -21.90 1.32 6.40
N SER A 16 -21.94 2.25 5.65
CA SER A 16 -22.11 2.09 4.26
C SER A 16 -20.84 1.56 3.61
N THR A 17 -20.84 0.31 3.20
CA THR A 17 -19.70 -0.33 2.54
C THR A 17 -19.30 0.45 1.31
N LYS A 18 -20.29 0.86 0.52
CA LYS A 18 -20.06 1.58 -0.72
C LYS A 18 -19.30 2.89 -0.50
N ARG A 19 -19.71 3.62 0.53
CA ARG A 19 -19.07 4.89 0.87
C ARG A 19 -17.64 4.67 1.33
N HIS A 20 -17.41 3.64 2.17
CA HIS A 20 -16.07 3.32 2.63
C HIS A 20 -15.15 2.92 1.48
N HIS A 21 -15.72 2.23 0.49
CA HIS A 21 -14.94 1.82 -0.68
C HIS A 21 -14.44 3.03 -1.47
N VAL A 22 -15.30 4.03 -1.65
CA VAL A 22 -14.90 5.26 -2.34
C VAL A 22 -13.81 6.00 -1.57
N GLU A 23 -13.97 6.06 -0.25
CA GLU A 23 -12.96 6.71 0.60
C GLU A 23 -11.64 5.95 0.57
N ALA A 24 -11.70 4.63 0.56
CA ALA A 24 -10.49 3.80 0.50
C ALA A 24 -9.75 4.01 -0.82
N LYS A 25 -10.47 4.08 -1.93
CA LYS A 25 -9.84 4.36 -3.22
C LYS A 25 -9.19 5.73 -3.26
N ALA A 26 -9.86 6.74 -2.69
CA ALA A 26 -9.30 8.08 -2.61
C ALA A 26 -8.03 8.09 -1.76
N PHE A 27 -8.03 7.36 -0.65
CA PHE A 27 -6.85 7.21 0.19
C PHE A 27 -5.69 6.57 -0.57
N ILE A 28 -5.98 5.51 -1.32
CA ILE A 28 -4.95 4.81 -2.11
C ILE A 28 -4.37 5.77 -3.15
N GLU A 29 -5.23 6.44 -3.90
CA GLU A 29 -4.80 7.35 -4.95
C GLU A 29 -3.91 8.45 -4.39
N LYS A 30 -4.32 9.05 -3.29
CA LYS A 30 -3.54 10.10 -2.66
C LYS A 30 -2.19 9.57 -2.18
N THR A 31 -2.20 8.41 -1.54
CA THR A 31 -0.98 7.83 -0.98
C THR A 31 0.06 7.55 -2.07
N VAL A 32 -0.37 6.91 -3.17
CA VAL A 32 0.56 6.51 -4.21
C VAL A 32 1.04 7.70 -5.05
N THR A 33 0.24 8.75 -5.16
CA THR A 33 0.66 9.92 -5.94
C THR A 33 1.52 10.88 -5.14
N GLU A 34 1.38 10.90 -3.82
CA GLU A 34 2.12 11.84 -2.98
C GLU A 34 3.44 11.28 -2.45
N ASN A 35 3.69 10.00 -2.65
CA ASN A 35 4.89 9.34 -2.12
C ASN A 35 5.61 8.59 -3.22
N PRO A 36 6.95 8.69 -3.29
CA PRO A 36 7.68 8.07 -4.40
C PRO A 36 7.68 6.54 -4.38
N VAL A 37 7.66 5.93 -3.20
CA VAL A 37 7.65 4.47 -3.09
C VAL A 37 6.65 4.07 -2.02
N VAL A 38 5.66 3.28 -2.40
CA VAL A 38 4.59 2.84 -1.49
C VAL A 38 4.43 1.33 -1.62
N LEU A 39 4.39 0.65 -0.49
CA LEU A 39 4.16 -0.78 -0.44
C LEU A 39 2.91 -1.07 0.39
N PHE A 40 1.91 -1.66 -0.26
CA PHE A 40 0.74 -2.18 0.45
C PHE A 40 1.07 -3.59 0.88
N MET A 41 0.96 -3.88 2.19
CA MET A 41 1.47 -5.13 2.73
C MET A 41 0.60 -5.62 3.89
N LYS A 42 0.83 -6.85 4.29
CA LYS A 42 0.19 -7.41 5.49
C LYS A 42 1.16 -7.24 6.65
N GLY A 43 0.75 -6.43 7.62
CA GLY A 43 1.59 -6.08 8.75
C GLY A 43 2.35 -4.80 8.51
N THR A 44 3.38 -4.57 9.30
CA THR A 44 4.22 -3.37 9.19
C THR A 44 5.61 -3.77 8.69
N ALA A 45 6.39 -2.76 8.30
CA ALA A 45 7.76 -3.02 7.84
C ALA A 45 8.59 -3.72 8.94
N GLN A 46 8.35 -3.35 10.20
CA GLN A 46 9.07 -3.95 11.32
C GLN A 46 8.53 -5.32 11.70
N PHE A 47 7.22 -5.53 11.50
CA PHE A 47 6.55 -6.78 11.90
C PHE A 47 5.64 -7.27 10.78
N PRO A 48 6.22 -7.76 9.66
CA PRO A 48 5.40 -8.29 8.57
C PRO A 48 4.61 -9.50 9.04
N GLN A 49 3.36 -9.60 8.61
CA GLN A 49 2.49 -10.71 8.98
C GLN A 49 2.37 -11.75 7.88
N CYS A 50 3.19 -11.65 6.85
CA CYS A 50 3.17 -12.54 5.70
C CYS A 50 4.58 -12.61 5.15
N GLY A 51 5.04 -13.84 4.82
CA GLY A 51 6.39 -14.02 4.28
C GLY A 51 6.64 -13.24 3.01
N PHE A 52 5.63 -13.14 2.15
CA PHE A 52 5.77 -12.38 0.91
C PHE A 52 5.90 -10.88 1.19
N SER A 53 5.17 -10.36 2.17
CA SER A 53 5.29 -8.96 2.57
C SER A 53 6.67 -8.67 3.16
N GLY A 54 7.16 -9.58 4.00
CA GLY A 54 8.49 -9.43 4.59
C GLY A 54 9.58 -9.42 3.52
N ARG A 55 9.45 -10.31 2.53
CA ARG A 55 10.40 -10.37 1.43
C ARG A 55 10.39 -9.08 0.62
N ALA A 56 9.20 -8.54 0.36
CA ALA A 56 9.09 -7.28 -0.38
C ALA A 56 9.81 -6.15 0.34
N VAL A 57 9.65 -6.04 1.66
CA VAL A 57 10.35 -5.03 2.46
C VAL A 57 11.85 -5.20 2.34
N GLN A 58 12.34 -6.44 2.43
CA GLN A 58 13.77 -6.70 2.34
C GLN A 58 14.34 -6.32 0.99
N LEU A 59 13.61 -6.63 -0.08
CA LEU A 59 14.05 -6.26 -1.43
C LEU A 59 14.17 -4.76 -1.58
N LEU A 60 13.21 -4.01 -1.06
CA LEU A 60 13.24 -2.55 -1.14
C LEU A 60 14.38 -1.97 -0.31
N LYS A 61 14.63 -2.54 0.86
CA LYS A 61 15.78 -2.11 1.66
C LYS A 61 17.08 -2.36 0.93
N SER A 62 17.17 -3.51 0.25
CA SER A 62 18.37 -3.84 -0.53
C SER A 62 18.57 -2.90 -1.72
N CYS A 63 17.50 -2.27 -2.19
CA CYS A 63 17.58 -1.26 -3.24
C CYS A 63 17.96 0.11 -2.70
N GLY A 64 18.12 0.24 -1.38
CA GLY A 64 18.49 1.51 -0.77
C GLY A 64 17.33 2.48 -0.59
N VAL A 65 16.11 2.00 -0.57
CA VAL A 65 14.96 2.88 -0.37
C VAL A 65 14.94 3.40 1.06
N ARG A 66 14.90 4.72 1.20
CA ARG A 66 14.87 5.38 2.52
C ARG A 66 13.49 5.81 2.93
N ASN A 67 12.74 6.37 2.00
CA ASN A 67 11.45 6.97 2.29
C ASN A 67 10.32 6.03 1.87
N LEU A 68 10.41 4.79 2.32
CA LEU A 68 9.38 3.80 2.04
C LEU A 68 8.15 4.09 2.87
N VAL A 69 7.03 4.27 2.20
CA VAL A 69 5.73 4.37 2.87
C VAL A 69 5.07 3.00 2.78
N THR A 70 4.68 2.44 3.92
CA THR A 70 3.98 1.16 3.93
C THR A 70 2.55 1.37 4.42
N VAL A 71 1.64 0.59 3.85
CA VAL A 71 0.24 0.60 4.26
C VAL A 71 -0.12 -0.82 4.70
N ASN A 72 -0.52 -0.96 5.97
CA ASN A 72 -0.90 -2.26 6.51
C ASN A 72 -2.37 -2.54 6.20
N VAL A 73 -2.61 -3.39 5.19
CA VAL A 73 -3.97 -3.67 4.75
C VAL A 73 -4.75 -4.52 5.76
N LEU A 74 -4.07 -5.07 6.77
CA LEU A 74 -4.77 -5.82 7.81
C LEU A 74 -5.53 -4.92 8.78
N GLU A 75 -5.18 -3.64 8.80
CA GLU A 75 -5.84 -2.68 9.68
C GLU A 75 -7.10 -2.07 9.08
N ASP A 76 -7.34 -2.30 7.79
CA ASP A 76 -8.47 -1.67 7.11
C ASP A 76 -8.94 -2.56 5.96
N ASP A 77 -10.04 -3.26 6.19
CA ASP A 77 -10.61 -4.16 5.19
C ASP A 77 -11.03 -3.45 3.91
N GLU A 78 -11.46 -2.20 4.03
CA GLU A 78 -11.88 -1.45 2.84
C GLU A 78 -10.68 -1.16 1.95
N VAL A 79 -9.54 -0.78 2.54
CA VAL A 79 -8.31 -0.59 1.79
C VAL A 79 -7.85 -1.91 1.19
N ARG A 80 -7.96 -2.99 1.95
CA ARG A 80 -7.56 -4.31 1.48
C ARG A 80 -8.34 -4.72 0.23
N GLN A 81 -9.64 -4.47 0.21
CA GLN A 81 -10.46 -4.78 -0.94
C GLN A 81 -10.22 -3.79 -2.08
N ALA A 82 -10.15 -2.51 -1.74
CA ALA A 82 -10.02 -1.46 -2.74
C ALA A 82 -8.70 -1.52 -3.49
N ILE A 83 -7.61 -1.93 -2.83
CA ILE A 83 -6.31 -1.98 -3.50
C ILE A 83 -6.30 -3.03 -4.62
N LYS A 84 -7.04 -4.12 -4.46
CA LYS A 84 -7.13 -5.13 -5.49
C LYS A 84 -7.86 -4.61 -6.72
N ASP A 85 -8.92 -3.84 -6.50
CA ASP A 85 -9.66 -3.23 -7.59
C ASP A 85 -8.84 -2.12 -8.26
N TYR A 86 -8.16 -1.32 -7.44
CA TYR A 86 -7.37 -0.21 -7.93
C TYR A 86 -6.27 -0.67 -8.88
N SER A 87 -5.58 -1.74 -8.51
CA SER A 87 -4.46 -2.27 -9.30
C SER A 87 -4.89 -3.31 -10.33
N ASN A 88 -6.10 -3.82 -10.19
CA ASN A 88 -6.56 -4.99 -10.93
C ASN A 88 -5.64 -6.19 -10.70
N TRP A 89 -5.14 -6.32 -9.47
CA TRP A 89 -4.20 -7.38 -9.07
C TRP A 89 -4.72 -8.03 -7.80
N PRO A 90 -4.80 -9.34 -7.73
CA PRO A 90 -5.58 -10.03 -6.68
C PRO A 90 -4.88 -10.18 -5.33
N THR A 91 -3.58 -9.95 -5.26
CA THR A 91 -2.82 -10.28 -4.05
C THR A 91 -2.05 -9.09 -3.50
N VAL A 92 -1.68 -9.20 -2.22
CA VAL A 92 -0.83 -8.27 -1.51
C VAL A 92 0.38 -9.07 -1.06
N PRO A 93 1.62 -8.55 -1.12
CA PRO A 93 2.00 -7.14 -1.23
C PRO A 93 1.90 -6.59 -2.64
N GLN A 94 1.76 -5.26 -2.73
CA GLN A 94 1.75 -4.55 -3.99
C GLN A 94 2.63 -3.32 -3.90
N LEU A 95 3.52 -3.16 -4.86
CA LEU A 95 4.46 -2.05 -4.90
C LEU A 95 4.02 -1.01 -5.91
N TYR A 96 4.08 0.26 -5.51
CA TYR A 96 3.85 1.42 -6.38
C TYR A 96 5.08 2.31 -6.34
N ILE A 97 5.52 2.75 -7.50
CA ILE A 97 6.63 3.71 -7.61
C ILE A 97 6.15 4.86 -8.47
N GLN A 98 6.21 6.06 -7.90
CA GLN A 98 5.77 7.30 -8.55
C GLN A 98 4.36 7.19 -9.09
N GLY A 99 3.47 6.57 -8.31
CA GLY A 99 2.07 6.45 -8.64
C GLY A 99 1.72 5.28 -9.55
N GLU A 100 2.71 4.55 -10.03
CA GLU A 100 2.47 3.45 -10.96
C GLU A 100 2.65 2.10 -10.29
N PHE A 101 1.74 1.20 -10.60
CA PHE A 101 1.79 -0.16 -10.07
C PHE A 101 2.96 -0.92 -10.70
N VAL A 102 3.81 -1.50 -9.84
CA VAL A 102 4.97 -2.28 -10.28
C VAL A 102 4.64 -3.77 -10.27
N GLY A 103 4.13 -4.27 -9.15
CA GLY A 103 3.81 -5.68 -9.04
C GLY A 103 3.87 -6.18 -7.62
N GLY A 104 3.75 -7.49 -7.47
CA GLY A 104 3.84 -8.16 -6.18
C GLY A 104 5.25 -8.65 -5.89
N SER A 105 5.38 -9.50 -4.87
CA SER A 105 6.71 -9.94 -4.42
C SER A 105 7.48 -10.70 -5.49
N ASP A 106 6.81 -11.52 -6.29
CA ASP A 106 7.50 -12.29 -7.33
C ASP A 106 8.07 -11.38 -8.41
N ILE A 107 7.27 -10.40 -8.84
CA ILE A 107 7.72 -9.43 -9.84
C ILE A 107 8.86 -8.59 -9.27
N MET A 108 8.74 -8.17 -8.02
CA MET A 108 9.80 -7.40 -7.37
C MET A 108 11.10 -8.18 -7.31
N TYR A 109 11.01 -9.47 -6.99
CA TYR A 109 12.20 -10.32 -6.93
C TYR A 109 12.87 -10.44 -8.29
N GLU A 110 12.09 -10.70 -9.34
CA GLU A 110 12.63 -10.80 -10.69
C GLU A 110 13.30 -9.51 -11.13
N MET A 111 12.66 -8.37 -10.82
CA MET A 111 13.21 -7.07 -11.19
C MET A 111 14.47 -6.75 -10.38
N PHE A 112 14.51 -7.21 -9.12
CA PHE A 112 15.69 -7.04 -8.30
C PHE A 112 16.86 -7.83 -8.88
N GLU A 113 16.62 -9.07 -9.28
CA GLU A 113 17.67 -9.93 -9.86
C GLU A 113 18.21 -9.36 -11.16
N SER A 114 17.37 -8.74 -11.96
CA SER A 114 17.77 -8.15 -13.23
C SER A 114 18.38 -6.76 -13.10
N GLY A 115 18.27 -6.15 -11.92
CA GLY A 115 18.71 -4.77 -11.70
C GLY A 115 17.69 -3.72 -12.06
N GLU A 116 16.52 -4.13 -12.57
CA GLU A 116 15.49 -3.17 -12.97
C GLU A 116 14.82 -2.47 -11.79
N LEU A 117 14.68 -3.16 -10.68
CA LEU A 117 14.04 -2.56 -9.51
C LEU A 117 14.85 -1.38 -9.00
N GLN A 118 16.16 -1.54 -8.95
CA GLN A 118 17.05 -0.47 -8.50
C GLN A 118 16.96 0.76 -9.39
N LYS A 119 16.72 0.55 -10.68
CA LYS A 119 16.59 1.65 -11.64
C LYS A 119 15.25 2.39 -11.51
N LEU A 120 14.21 1.69 -11.07
CA LEU A 120 12.90 2.31 -10.91
C LEU A 120 12.82 3.19 -9.66
N VAL A 121 13.60 2.87 -8.63
CA VAL A 121 13.57 3.64 -7.39
C VAL A 121 14.12 5.04 -7.66
N PRO A 122 13.28 6.09 -7.46
CA PRO A 122 13.74 7.45 -7.79
C PRO A 122 14.83 7.91 -6.81
N ALA A 123 15.67 8.85 -7.28
CA ALA A 123 16.80 9.33 -6.50
C ALA A 123 16.36 9.90 -5.14
N GLN A 124 15.22 10.56 -5.09
CA GLN A 124 14.72 11.16 -3.85
C GLN A 124 14.33 10.12 -2.81
N ALA A 125 14.13 8.87 -3.21
CA ALA A 125 13.75 7.78 -2.30
C ALA A 125 14.94 6.90 -1.95
N GLN A 126 16.11 7.14 -2.52
CA GLN A 126 17.29 6.31 -2.28
C GLN A 126 18.10 6.83 -1.11
N ALA A 127 18.79 5.90 -0.44
CA ALA A 127 19.79 6.26 0.56
C ALA A 127 20.95 6.95 -0.12
N SER A 128 21.40 8.05 0.45
CA SER A 128 22.56 8.76 -0.11
C SER A 128 23.85 8.39 0.59
#